data_aa23549fd4634415845c7a46e354de60
#
_entry.id   aa23549fd4634415845c7a46e354de60
#
_cell.length_a   1.000
_cell.length_b   1.000
_cell.length_c   1.000
_cell.angle_alpha   90.00
_cell.angle_beta   90.00
_cell.angle_gamma   90.00
#
_symmetry.space_group_name_H-M   'P 1'
#
loop_
_entity.id
_entity.type
_entity.pdbx_description
1 polymer ?
#
loop_
_entity_poly.entity_id
_entity_poly.type
_entity_poly.pdbx_seq_one_letter_code
_entity_poly.pdbx_strand_id
1 'polypeptide(L)' 'KNNTLSLFGITKVDKKQKESYLINNFIEQLKSNKQISVDFPEIKFVKSRRDFEKEVEILRFQINCIPRNYGVKKRK' A
#
# COMPACT_ATOMS: atom_id res chain seq x y z
N LYS A 1 20.59 1.31 3.22
CA LYS A 1 19.80 0.95 3.59
C LYS A 1 18.54 1.08 2.99
N ASN A 2 17.60 0.58 3.36
CA ASN A 2 16.38 0.62 2.74
C ASN A 2 15.65 1.78 3.13
N ASN A 3 15.21 2.61 2.25
CA ASN A 3 14.35 3.74 2.53
C ASN A 3 12.92 3.38 2.18
N THR A 4 12.48 2.28 2.73
CA THR A 4 11.12 1.84 2.46
C THR A 4 10.13 2.83 3.02
N LEU A 5 9.17 3.19 2.21
CA LEU A 5 8.13 4.12 2.61
C LEU A 5 6.91 3.33 3.03
N SER A 6 6.50 3.50 4.27
CA SER A 6 5.32 2.83 4.76
C SER A 6 4.13 3.76 4.68
N LEU A 7 3.11 3.32 3.99
CA LEU A 7 1.88 4.08 3.84
C LEU A 7 0.77 3.40 4.64
N PHE A 8 0.04 4.21 5.36
CA PHE A 8 -1.08 3.69 6.14
C PHE A 8 -2.36 4.27 5.57
N GLY A 9 -3.29 3.42 5.28
CA GLY A 9 -4.54 3.84 4.69
C GLY A 9 -5.74 3.42 5.51
N ILE A 10 -6.85 4.12 5.30
CA ILE A 10 -8.10 3.81 5.95
C ILE A 10 -9.18 3.88 4.89
N THR A 11 -10.04 2.89 4.87
CA THR A 11 -11.18 2.92 3.97
C THR A 11 -12.39 2.33 4.70
N LYS A 12 -13.58 2.75 4.31
CA LYS A 12 -14.78 2.17 4.87
C LYS A 12 -14.94 0.75 4.37
N VAL A 13 -15.42 -0.10 5.25
CA VAL A 13 -15.70 -1.46 4.84
C VAL A 13 -17.03 -1.47 4.09
N ASP A 14 -17.00 -2.00 2.89
CA ASP A 14 -18.21 -2.13 2.09
C ASP A 14 -18.58 -3.60 2.08
N LYS A 15 -19.74 -3.91 2.63
CA LYS A 15 -20.14 -5.31 2.74
C LYS A 15 -20.30 -5.99 1.39
N LYS A 16 -20.46 -5.21 0.35
CA LYS A 16 -20.58 -5.78 -0.98
C LYS A 16 -19.26 -6.10 -1.62
N GLN A 17 -18.16 -5.63 -1.02
CA GLN A 17 -16.84 -5.84 -1.60
C GLN A 17 -15.93 -6.51 -0.59
N LYS A 18 -15.08 -7.37 -1.08
CA LYS A 18 -14.13 -8.04 -0.23
C LYS A 18 -13.00 -7.10 0.14
N GLU A 19 -12.41 -7.33 1.31
CA GLU A 19 -11.29 -6.52 1.73
C GLU A 19 -10.15 -6.57 0.74
N SER A 20 -9.89 -7.74 0.21
CA SER A 20 -8.79 -7.87 -0.75
C SER A 20 -9.03 -7.00 -1.97
N TYR A 21 -10.28 -6.87 -2.38
CA TYR A 21 -10.59 -6.05 -3.52
C TYR A 21 -10.29 -4.57 -3.23
N LEU A 22 -10.66 -4.12 -2.05
CA LEU A 22 -10.43 -2.73 -1.67
C LEU A 22 -8.94 -2.42 -1.60
N ILE A 23 -8.18 -3.34 -1.02
CA ILE A 23 -6.75 -3.14 -0.89
C ILE A 23 -6.07 -3.21 -2.25
N ASN A 24 -6.47 -4.16 -3.08
CA ASN A 24 -5.88 -4.27 -4.41
C ASN A 24 -6.17 -3.04 -5.25
N ASN A 25 -7.36 -2.49 -5.11
CA ASN A 25 -7.71 -1.29 -5.84
C ASN A 25 -6.82 -0.12 -5.43
N PHE A 26 -6.55 -0.01 -4.14
CA PHE A 26 -5.67 1.03 -3.65
C PHE A 26 -4.25 0.84 -4.20
N ILE A 27 -3.77 -0.40 -4.19
CA ILE A 27 -2.43 -0.69 -4.70
C ILE A 27 -2.34 -0.37 -6.19
N GLU A 28 -3.39 -0.71 -6.93
CA GLU A 28 -3.40 -0.41 -8.36
C GLU A 28 -3.35 1.10 -8.60
N GLN A 29 -4.03 1.87 -7.78
CA GLN A 29 -3.97 3.30 -7.92
C GLN A 29 -2.59 3.84 -7.65
N LEU A 30 -1.90 3.27 -6.66
CA LEU A 30 -0.53 3.68 -6.40
C LEU A 30 0.38 3.33 -7.57
N LYS A 31 0.19 2.16 -8.13
CA LYS A 31 1.02 1.75 -9.27
C LYS A 31 0.77 2.61 -10.48
N SER A 32 -0.42 3.15 -10.61
CA SER A 32 -0.75 4.02 -11.72
C SER A 32 -0.19 5.41 -11.56
N ASN A 33 0.22 5.76 -10.35
CA ASN A 33 0.80 7.07 -10.11
C ASN A 33 2.27 7.03 -10.57
N LYS A 34 2.56 7.76 -11.62
CA LYS A 34 3.89 7.67 -12.20
C LYS A 34 4.98 8.12 -11.27
N GLN A 35 4.70 9.12 -10.45
CA GLN A 35 5.73 9.58 -9.53
C GLN A 35 6.09 8.50 -8.54
N ILE A 36 5.09 7.83 -8.01
CA ILE A 36 5.33 6.80 -7.02
C ILE A 36 5.95 5.57 -7.66
N SER A 37 5.43 5.16 -8.81
CA SER A 37 5.92 3.93 -9.43
C SER A 37 7.33 4.06 -9.95
N VAL A 38 7.76 5.27 -10.30
CA VAL A 38 9.13 5.46 -10.74
C VAL A 38 10.09 5.35 -9.57
N ASP A 39 9.76 5.99 -8.46
CA ASP A 39 10.64 5.99 -7.30
C ASP A 39 10.50 4.73 -6.47
N PHE A 40 9.32 4.14 -6.47
CA PHE A 40 9.04 2.94 -5.68
C PHE A 40 8.40 1.89 -6.57
N PRO A 41 9.22 1.21 -7.36
CA PRO A 41 8.67 0.24 -8.32
C PRO A 41 8.03 -0.98 -7.68
N GLU A 42 8.34 -1.23 -6.43
CA GLU A 42 7.78 -2.37 -5.75
C GLU A 42 6.87 -1.93 -4.63
N ILE A 43 5.63 -2.38 -4.68
CA ILE A 43 4.63 -2.01 -3.69
C ILE A 43 4.08 -3.30 -3.10
N LYS A 44 4.21 -3.45 -1.78
CA LYS A 44 3.80 -4.67 -1.13
C LYS A 44 2.80 -4.41 -0.04
N PHE A 45 1.82 -5.28 0.04
CA PHE A 45 0.85 -5.24 1.11
C PHE A 45 1.50 -5.85 2.36
N VAL A 46 1.32 -5.22 3.50
CA VAL A 46 1.88 -5.71 4.73
C VAL A 46 0.82 -6.36 5.62
N LYS A 47 -0.20 -5.59 5.97
CA LYS A 47 -1.23 -6.11 6.85
C LYS A 47 -2.45 -5.22 6.80
N SER A 48 -3.56 -5.76 7.27
CA SER A 48 -4.78 -4.98 7.40
C SER A 48 -5.47 -5.39 8.69
N ARG A 49 -6.34 -4.51 9.17
CA ARG A 49 -7.08 -4.77 10.38
C ARG A 49 -8.39 -4.01 10.32
N ARG A 50 -9.45 -4.63 10.77
CA ARG A 50 -10.74 -3.97 10.87
C ARG A 50 -10.84 -3.24 12.19
N ASP A 51 -11.51 -2.13 12.17
CA ASP A 51 -11.68 -1.32 13.37
C ASP A 51 -12.99 -0.57 13.23
N PHE A 52 -13.38 0.13 14.28
CA PHE A 52 -14.57 0.93 14.22
C PHE A 52 -14.26 2.35 14.60
N GLU A 53 -14.87 3.26 13.90
CA GLU A 53 -14.74 4.66 14.22
C GLU A 53 -16.11 5.24 14.25
N LYS A 54 -16.61 5.60 15.45
CA LYS A 54 -17.94 6.17 15.60
C LYS A 54 -18.98 5.28 14.93
N GLU A 55 -18.93 4.01 15.25
CA GLU A 55 -19.91 3.05 14.75
C GLU A 55 -19.81 2.76 13.26
N VAL A 56 -18.78 3.24 12.63
CA VAL A 56 -18.55 2.91 11.22
C VAL A 56 -17.39 1.94 11.16
N GLU A 57 -17.59 0.84 10.47
CA GLU A 57 -16.55 -0.14 10.33
C GLU A 57 -15.57 0.32 9.27
N ILE A 58 -14.30 0.33 9.63
CA ILE A 58 -13.25 0.77 8.71
C ILE A 58 -12.19 -0.29 8.62
N LEU A 59 -11.42 -0.23 7.57
CA LEU A 59 -10.30 -1.11 7.34
C LEU A 59 -9.04 -0.28 7.35
N ARG A 60 -8.14 -0.60 8.26
CA ARG A 60 -6.83 0.05 8.31
C ARG A 60 -5.84 -0.88 7.68
N PHE A 61 -4.97 -0.36 6.84
CA PHE A 61 -4.01 -1.24 6.19
C PHE A 61 -2.68 -0.53 6.05
N GLN A 62 -1.64 -1.32 5.87
CA GLN A 62 -0.31 -0.81 5.71
C GLN A 62 0.29 -1.38 4.42
N ILE A 63 0.91 -0.52 3.66
CA ILE A 63 1.54 -0.90 2.41
C ILE A 63 2.95 -0.35 2.42
N ASN A 64 3.90 -1.16 2.01
CA ASN A 64 5.27 -0.71 1.90
C ASN A 64 5.63 -0.46 0.45
N CYS A 65 6.19 0.71 0.21
CA CYS A 65 6.70 1.05 -1.10
C CYS A 65 8.21 0.98 -1.02
N ILE A 66 8.79 0.12 -1.82
CA ILE A 66 10.22 -0.15 -1.77
C ILE A 66 10.91 0.62 -2.87
N PRO A 67 11.89 1.43 -2.51
CA PRO A 67 12.52 2.30 -3.50
C PRO A 67 13.38 1.52 -4.48
N ARG A 68 13.65 2.17 -5.59
CA ARG A 68 14.52 1.60 -6.59
C ARG A 68 15.91 1.49 -6.03
N ASN A 69 16.58 0.41 -6.34
CA ASN A 69 17.91 0.19 -5.85
C ASN A 69 18.94 0.87 -6.72
N TYR A 70 19.16 2.13 -6.52
CA TYR A 70 20.16 2.82 -7.29
C TYR A 70 21.52 2.42 -6.76
N GLY A 71 22.39 2.13 -7.64
CA GLY A 71 23.78 1.94 -7.29
C GLY A 71 24.09 0.76 -6.44
N VAL A 72 23.11 0.02 -6.13
CA VAL A 72 23.39 -1.14 -5.38
C VAL A 72 23.78 -2.23 -6.25
N LYS A 73 23.34 -2.11 -7.15
CA LYS A 73 23.54 -2.98 -7.96
C LYS A 73 24.63 -3.03 -8.51
N LYS A 74 25.09 -2.81 -8.53
CA LYS A 74 26.03 -2.78 -9.07
C LYS A 74 26.80 -3.59 -8.62
N ARG A 75 26.80 -4.17 -8.14
CA ARG A 75 27.48 -4.92 -7.77
C ARG A 75 27.20 -5.98 -8.05
N LYS A 76 27.03 -6.13 -8.37
CA LYS A 76 26.77 -6.94 -8.81
C LYS A 76 26.89 -7.30 -9.20
#